data_94570ea22046b97ceceb5bee789293ed
#
_entry.id   94570ea22046b97ceceb5bee789293ed
#
_cell.length_a   1.000
_cell.length_b   1.000
_cell.length_c   1.000
_cell.angle_alpha   90.00
_cell.angle_beta   90.00
_cell.angle_gamma   90.00
#
_symmetry.space_group_name_H-M   'P 1'
#
loop_
_entity.id
_entity.type
_entity.pdbx_description
1 polymer ?
#
loop_
_entity_poly.entity_id
_entity_poly.type
_entity_poly.pdbx_seq_one_letter_code
_entity_poly.pdbx_strand_id
1 'polypeptide(L)'
;MEADQVLVATSGYTSRPFRWMQLRIAPVGSFIIVTEPLDDEVCRQLLPNRRMASDSRNLLYYFRITPDQRLLFGGRARFAMSNPQSDVKSGQILREAMVSVFPQLSQARVDYCWGGLVDMSLDRMVHAGQHEGLFYSLGYSGHGVQMATYMGRQMAEVLSGNEDANPWRDLPFKRIPGHVGPPWFLPFAGAYYNAMDRIK
;
A
#
# COMPACT_ATOMS: atom_id res chain seq x y z
N MET A 1 -1.14 -7.15 -29.50
CA MET A 1 0.15 -7.61 -28.96
C MET A 1 -0.03 -9.09 -28.66
N GLU A 2 0.80 -9.94 -29.21
CA GLU A 2 0.84 -11.38 -28.94
C GLU A 2 2.07 -11.66 -28.07
N ALA A 3 1.97 -12.57 -27.10
CA ALA A 3 3.04 -12.97 -26.22
C ALA A 3 2.87 -14.43 -25.82
N ASP A 4 3.97 -15.17 -25.69
CA ASP A 4 3.96 -16.58 -25.27
C ASP A 4 3.59 -16.73 -23.80
N GLN A 5 3.95 -15.75 -22.97
CA GLN A 5 3.68 -15.72 -21.53
C GLN A 5 3.23 -14.33 -21.09
N VAL A 6 2.33 -14.27 -20.11
CA VAL A 6 1.82 -13.03 -19.55
C VAL A 6 1.91 -13.09 -18.03
N LEU A 7 2.59 -12.10 -17.42
CA LEU A 7 2.61 -11.89 -15.97
C LEU A 7 1.72 -10.70 -15.58
N VAL A 8 0.70 -10.97 -14.78
CA VAL A 8 -0.19 -9.95 -14.22
C VAL A 8 0.37 -9.44 -12.90
N ALA A 9 0.89 -8.22 -12.89
CA ALA A 9 1.47 -7.54 -11.73
C ALA A 9 0.80 -6.17 -11.49
N THR A 10 -0.52 -6.12 -11.64
CA THR A 10 -1.32 -4.89 -11.64
C THR A 10 -1.69 -4.39 -10.25
N SER A 11 -1.30 -5.13 -9.17
CA SER A 11 -1.53 -4.77 -7.77
C SER A 11 -2.98 -4.35 -7.50
N GLY A 12 -3.22 -3.30 -6.73
CA GLY A 12 -4.55 -2.76 -6.42
C GLY A 12 -5.35 -2.25 -7.62
N TYR A 13 -4.74 -2.18 -8.80
CA TYR A 13 -5.39 -1.77 -10.06
C TYR A 13 -5.90 -2.95 -10.89
N THR A 14 -5.85 -4.17 -10.35
CA THR A 14 -6.37 -5.38 -11.01
C THR A 14 -7.86 -5.25 -11.26
N SER A 15 -8.28 -5.37 -12.52
CA SER A 15 -9.63 -5.06 -12.97
C SER A 15 -10.34 -6.29 -13.56
N ARG A 16 -11.55 -6.09 -14.10
CA ARG A 16 -12.45 -7.13 -14.63
C ARG A 16 -11.83 -8.18 -15.56
N PRO A 17 -10.93 -7.84 -16.49
CA PRO A 17 -10.28 -8.85 -17.33
C PRO A 17 -9.58 -9.95 -16.53
N PHE A 18 -9.11 -9.64 -15.33
CA PHE A 18 -8.46 -10.56 -14.42
C PHE A 18 -9.33 -10.89 -13.21
N ARG A 19 -10.60 -11.24 -13.44
CA ARG A 19 -11.61 -11.39 -12.41
C ARG A 19 -11.25 -12.36 -11.29
N TRP A 20 -10.61 -13.48 -11.62
CA TRP A 20 -10.18 -14.45 -10.62
C TRP A 20 -9.22 -13.83 -9.60
N MET A 21 -8.26 -13.05 -10.09
CA MET A 21 -7.28 -12.32 -9.27
C MET A 21 -7.96 -11.16 -8.52
N GLN A 22 -8.79 -10.36 -9.22
CA GLN A 22 -9.52 -9.23 -8.66
C GLN A 22 -10.32 -9.59 -7.41
N LEU A 23 -10.97 -10.76 -7.38
CA LEU A 23 -11.79 -11.21 -6.26
C LEU A 23 -10.98 -11.71 -5.04
N ARG A 24 -9.66 -11.76 -5.14
CA ARG A 24 -8.72 -12.22 -4.11
C ARG A 24 -7.93 -11.09 -3.46
N ILE A 25 -8.05 -9.88 -3.98
CA ILE A 25 -7.44 -8.68 -3.42
C ILE A 25 -8.49 -7.61 -3.14
N ALA A 26 -8.28 -6.84 -2.07
CA ALA A 26 -9.04 -5.64 -1.79
C ALA A 26 -8.18 -4.41 -2.11
N PRO A 27 -8.58 -3.54 -3.06
CA PRO A 27 -7.84 -2.31 -3.37
C PRO A 27 -8.12 -1.27 -2.27
N VAL A 28 -7.13 -1.01 -1.43
CA VAL A 28 -7.23 -0.05 -0.32
C VAL A 28 -6.43 1.20 -0.64
N GLY A 29 -7.05 2.39 -0.54
CA GLY A 29 -6.37 3.65 -0.73
C GLY A 29 -5.33 3.92 0.37
N SER A 30 -4.13 4.26 -0.03
CA SER A 30 -3.06 4.77 0.82
C SER A 30 -2.63 6.13 0.28
N PHE A 31 -2.42 7.08 1.18
CA PHE A 31 -2.15 8.48 0.82
C PHE A 31 -0.89 8.95 1.50
N ILE A 32 -0.23 9.91 0.84
CA ILE A 32 1.03 10.49 1.32
C ILE A 32 0.92 12.02 1.21
N ILE A 33 1.45 12.70 2.20
CA ILE A 33 1.76 14.13 2.16
C ILE A 33 3.27 14.31 2.30
N VAL A 34 3.81 15.38 1.72
CA VAL A 34 5.21 15.77 1.87
C VAL A 34 5.26 17.25 2.20
N THR A 35 6.01 17.59 3.26
CA THR A 35 6.19 18.99 3.68
C THR A 35 7.08 19.76 2.72
N GLU A 36 7.14 21.07 2.87
CA GLU A 36 8.25 21.90 2.41
C GLU A 36 9.58 21.40 3.01
N PRO A 37 10.73 21.82 2.46
CA PRO A 37 12.03 21.54 3.08
C PRO A 37 12.08 22.07 4.51
N LEU A 38 12.55 21.27 5.43
CA LEU A 38 12.69 21.60 6.86
C LEU A 38 14.16 21.86 7.18
N ASP A 39 14.40 22.65 8.22
CA ASP A 39 15.74 22.85 8.73
C ASP A 39 16.35 21.53 9.22
N ASP A 40 17.66 21.38 9.03
CA ASP A 40 18.38 20.14 9.38
C ASP A 40 18.25 19.81 10.89
N GLU A 41 18.20 20.84 11.74
CA GLU A 41 17.97 20.67 13.18
C GLU A 41 16.58 20.07 13.46
N VAL A 42 15.54 20.59 12.80
CA VAL A 42 14.18 20.03 12.88
C VAL A 42 14.16 18.59 12.42
N CYS A 43 14.80 18.29 11.28
CA CYS A 43 14.89 16.92 10.77
C CYS A 43 15.56 15.96 11.78
N ARG A 44 16.63 16.40 12.46
CA ARG A 44 17.29 15.61 13.50
C ARG A 44 16.42 15.38 14.74
N GLN A 45 15.63 16.37 15.12
CA GLN A 45 14.70 16.24 16.25
C GLN A 45 13.55 15.30 15.92
N LEU A 46 13.04 15.32 14.67
CA LEU A 46 11.96 14.42 14.23
C LEU A 46 12.42 12.99 14.15
N LEU A 47 13.51 12.74 13.43
CA LEU A 47 14.06 11.40 13.15
C LEU A 47 15.60 11.44 13.21
N PRO A 48 16.21 11.28 14.39
CA PRO A 48 17.67 11.45 14.57
C PRO A 48 18.52 10.57 13.65
N ASN A 49 18.05 9.34 13.37
CA ASN A 49 18.76 8.39 12.51
C ASN A 49 18.28 8.43 11.04
N ARG A 50 17.37 9.33 10.68
CA ARG A 50 16.76 9.45 9.34
C ARG A 50 16.20 8.12 8.78
N ARG A 51 15.90 7.16 9.64
CA ARG A 51 15.28 5.89 9.25
C ARG A 51 13.79 6.09 9.02
N MET A 52 13.22 5.27 8.15
CA MET A 52 11.76 5.15 8.07
C MET A 52 11.22 4.55 9.37
N ALA A 53 10.14 5.12 9.87
CA ALA A 53 9.42 4.65 11.04
C ALA A 53 7.93 4.52 10.74
N SER A 54 7.25 3.69 11.51
CA SER A 54 5.79 3.56 11.51
C SER A 54 5.28 3.40 12.94
N ASP A 55 4.04 3.80 13.17
CA ASP A 55 3.35 3.52 14.43
C ASP A 55 2.80 2.08 14.49
N SER A 56 2.20 1.70 15.62
CA SER A 56 1.67 0.35 15.87
C SER A 56 0.15 0.22 15.64
N ARG A 57 -0.50 1.22 15.02
CA ARG A 57 -1.93 1.19 14.72
C ARG A 57 -2.24 0.17 13.61
N ASN A 58 -3.48 -0.30 13.55
CA ASN A 58 -3.95 -1.10 12.40
C ASN A 58 -3.99 -0.23 11.13
N LEU A 59 -4.44 1.04 11.28
CA LEU A 59 -4.38 2.07 10.25
C LEU A 59 -3.11 2.91 10.47
N LEU A 60 -1.97 2.23 10.35
CA LEU A 60 -0.68 2.80 10.69
C LEU A 60 -0.34 4.07 9.89
N TYR A 61 0.35 4.99 10.54
CA TYR A 61 1.11 6.04 9.89
C TYR A 61 2.55 5.58 9.69
N TYR A 62 3.15 5.99 8.58
CA TYR A 62 4.56 5.78 8.27
C TYR A 62 5.19 7.08 7.81
N PHE A 63 6.43 7.30 8.19
CA PHE A 63 7.09 8.57 7.92
C PHE A 63 8.59 8.41 7.80
N ARG A 64 9.22 9.32 7.06
CA ARG A 64 10.67 9.42 6.92
C ARG A 64 11.07 10.83 6.49
N ILE A 65 12.34 11.18 6.73
CA ILE A 65 12.95 12.37 6.11
C ILE A 65 13.51 11.98 4.74
N THR A 66 13.19 12.77 3.73
CA THR A 66 13.74 12.62 2.37
C THR A 66 15.15 13.22 2.28
N PRO A 67 15.95 12.89 1.24
CA PRO A 67 17.28 13.46 1.06
C PRO A 67 17.31 15.00 0.97
N ASP A 68 16.23 15.60 0.46
CA ASP A 68 16.00 17.05 0.37
C ASP A 68 15.32 17.65 1.61
N GLN A 69 15.46 16.99 2.76
CA GLN A 69 15.04 17.46 4.10
C GLN A 69 13.53 17.72 4.25
N ARG A 70 12.69 16.96 3.58
CA ARG A 70 11.23 17.02 3.76
C ARG A 70 10.74 15.87 4.62
N LEU A 71 9.71 16.08 5.42
CA LEU A 71 8.99 14.97 6.03
C LEU A 71 7.99 14.40 5.02
N LEU A 72 8.18 13.15 4.64
CA LEU A 72 7.17 12.33 4.00
C LEU A 72 6.36 11.65 5.10
N PHE A 73 5.04 11.86 5.11
CA PHE A 73 4.11 11.26 6.06
C PHE A 73 2.96 10.60 5.33
N GLY A 74 2.78 9.31 5.53
CA GLY A 74 1.76 8.54 4.84
C GLY A 74 0.93 7.69 5.77
N GLY A 75 -0.22 7.24 5.27
CA GLY A 75 -1.12 6.37 6.00
C GLY A 75 -2.40 6.04 5.24
N ARG A 76 -3.22 5.20 5.84
CA ARG A 76 -4.55 4.87 5.34
C ARG A 76 -5.57 5.88 5.86
N ALA A 77 -5.51 7.11 5.36
CA ALA A 77 -6.42 8.18 5.79
C ALA A 77 -7.90 7.82 5.56
N ARG A 78 -8.19 7.02 4.50
CA ARG A 78 -9.54 6.58 4.16
C ARG A 78 -9.50 5.23 3.46
N PHE A 79 -10.49 4.36 3.76
CA PHE A 79 -10.79 3.17 2.96
C PHE A 79 -11.63 3.56 1.73
N ALA A 80 -11.04 4.33 0.83
CA ALA A 80 -11.66 4.80 -0.40
C ALA A 80 -10.67 4.67 -1.55
N MET A 81 -11.18 4.62 -2.77
CA MET A 81 -10.35 4.69 -3.96
C MET A 81 -9.79 6.12 -4.12
N SER A 82 -8.54 6.22 -4.60
CA SER A 82 -7.89 7.50 -4.89
C SER A 82 -8.59 8.19 -6.08
N ASN A 83 -8.91 9.46 -5.92
CA ASN A 83 -9.34 10.41 -6.94
C ASN A 83 -9.00 11.83 -6.45
N PRO A 84 -9.00 12.87 -7.30
CA PRO A 84 -8.56 14.22 -6.91
C PRO A 84 -9.26 14.79 -5.68
N GLN A 85 -10.58 14.56 -5.52
CA GLN A 85 -11.33 15.05 -4.36
C GLN A 85 -10.99 14.25 -3.09
N SER A 86 -10.81 12.93 -3.21
CA SER A 86 -10.40 12.08 -2.09
C SER A 86 -8.98 12.39 -1.64
N ASP A 87 -8.09 12.78 -2.55
CA ASP A 87 -6.71 13.09 -2.28
C ASP A 87 -6.59 14.37 -1.45
N VAL A 88 -7.31 15.44 -1.82
CA VAL A 88 -7.37 16.68 -1.02
C VAL A 88 -7.87 16.42 0.41
N LYS A 89 -8.98 15.69 0.54
CA LYS A 89 -9.56 15.38 1.86
C LYS A 89 -8.65 14.47 2.69
N SER A 90 -7.98 13.51 2.05
CA SER A 90 -7.01 12.64 2.71
C SER A 90 -5.76 13.40 3.14
N GLY A 91 -5.33 14.38 2.33
CA GLY A 91 -4.24 15.28 2.67
C GLY A 91 -4.50 16.09 3.93
N GLN A 92 -5.72 16.61 4.11
CA GLN A 92 -6.13 17.31 5.35
C GLN A 92 -6.08 16.39 6.58
N ILE A 93 -6.64 15.18 6.46
CA ILE A 93 -6.61 14.16 7.53
C ILE A 93 -5.17 13.80 7.90
N LEU A 94 -4.30 13.60 6.89
CA LEU A 94 -2.89 13.27 7.14
C LEU A 94 -2.12 14.46 7.74
N ARG A 95 -2.45 15.70 7.37
CA ARG A 95 -1.84 16.88 7.98
C ARG A 95 -2.19 16.98 9.47
N GLU A 96 -3.45 16.79 9.84
CA GLU A 96 -3.88 16.75 11.24
C GLU A 96 -3.18 15.63 12.02
N ALA A 97 -3.10 14.43 11.41
CA ALA A 97 -2.39 13.30 11.99
C ALA A 97 -0.88 13.57 12.14
N MET A 98 -0.25 14.18 11.15
CA MET A 98 1.16 14.58 11.20
C MET A 98 1.42 15.53 12.35
N VAL A 99 0.58 16.55 12.53
CA VAL A 99 0.70 17.52 13.62
C VAL A 99 0.44 16.86 14.98
N SER A 100 -0.43 15.86 15.07
CA SER A 100 -0.64 15.12 16.31
C SER A 100 0.57 14.28 16.72
N VAL A 101 1.34 13.78 15.74
CA VAL A 101 2.57 13.00 15.98
C VAL A 101 3.78 13.95 16.18
N PHE A 102 3.82 15.02 15.41
CA PHE A 102 4.90 16.00 15.37
C PHE A 102 4.36 17.43 15.54
N PRO A 103 4.00 17.86 16.78
CA PRO A 103 3.39 19.17 17.02
C PRO A 103 4.23 20.37 16.54
N GLN A 104 5.56 20.23 16.50
CA GLN A 104 6.48 21.23 15.98
C GLN A 104 6.29 21.53 14.48
N LEU A 105 5.57 20.68 13.74
CA LEU A 105 5.25 20.88 12.32
C LEU A 105 3.89 21.55 12.08
N SER A 106 3.26 22.12 13.11
CA SER A 106 1.95 22.77 13.00
C SER A 106 1.91 23.90 11.96
N GLN A 107 3.02 24.58 11.73
CA GLN A 107 3.17 25.66 10.76
C GLN A 107 3.80 25.22 9.43
N ALA A 108 4.28 23.97 9.35
CA ALA A 108 4.89 23.47 8.13
C ALA A 108 3.86 23.36 6.99
N ARG A 109 4.23 23.86 5.82
CA ARG A 109 3.40 23.76 4.62
C ARG A 109 3.52 22.35 4.02
N VAL A 110 2.41 21.84 3.52
CA VAL A 110 2.39 20.62 2.71
C VAL A 110 2.50 21.02 1.24
N ASP A 111 3.58 20.59 0.59
CA ASP A 111 3.85 20.90 -0.82
C ASP A 111 3.25 19.86 -1.76
N TYR A 112 3.21 18.59 -1.34
CA TYR A 112 2.72 17.50 -2.18
C TYR A 112 1.73 16.62 -1.42
N CYS A 113 0.70 16.16 -2.14
CA CYS A 113 -0.25 15.17 -1.67
C CYS A 113 -0.67 14.27 -2.83
N TRP A 114 -0.63 12.96 -2.63
CA TRP A 114 -1.12 12.00 -3.61
C TRP A 114 -1.58 10.71 -2.94
N GLY A 115 -2.35 9.90 -3.68
CA GLY A 115 -2.81 8.59 -3.25
C GLY A 115 -2.48 7.50 -4.26
N GLY A 116 -2.56 6.26 -3.80
CA GLY A 116 -2.41 5.05 -4.61
C GLY A 116 -3.18 3.90 -4.01
N LEU A 117 -3.28 2.78 -4.74
CA LEU A 117 -3.97 1.59 -4.27
C LEU A 117 -2.97 0.54 -3.79
N VAL A 118 -3.22 0.01 -2.60
CA VAL A 118 -2.56 -1.16 -2.04
C VAL A 118 -3.46 -2.37 -2.23
N ASP A 119 -2.92 -3.47 -2.70
CA ASP A 119 -3.63 -4.74 -2.87
C ASP A 119 -3.56 -5.58 -1.59
N MET A 120 -4.63 -5.59 -0.82
CA MET A 120 -4.72 -6.37 0.40
C MET A 120 -5.25 -7.77 0.11
N SER A 121 -4.45 -8.81 0.33
CA SER A 121 -4.91 -10.19 0.37
C SER A 121 -5.59 -10.52 1.71
N LEU A 122 -6.36 -11.62 1.76
CA LEU A 122 -7.09 -12.01 2.95
C LEU A 122 -6.17 -12.35 4.14
N ASP A 123 -5.06 -13.00 3.85
CA ASP A 123 -4.04 -13.43 4.82
C ASP A 123 -2.86 -12.45 4.95
N ARG A 124 -2.91 -11.33 4.20
CA ARG A 124 -1.86 -10.30 4.12
C ARG A 124 -0.51 -10.82 3.60
N MET A 125 -0.51 -11.98 2.92
CA MET A 125 0.67 -12.55 2.29
C MET A 125 0.71 -12.22 0.80
N VAL A 126 1.92 -12.20 0.25
CA VAL A 126 2.12 -12.13 -1.21
C VAL A 126 1.68 -13.44 -1.84
N HIS A 127 1.02 -13.37 -2.97
CA HIS A 127 0.62 -14.52 -3.76
C HIS A 127 1.19 -14.44 -5.16
N ALA A 128 1.85 -15.49 -5.60
CA ALA A 128 2.39 -15.62 -6.93
C ALA A 128 2.18 -17.06 -7.45
N GLY A 129 1.87 -17.18 -8.71
CA GLY A 129 1.58 -18.48 -9.32
C GLY A 129 1.03 -18.35 -10.73
N GLN A 130 0.27 -19.36 -11.17
CA GLN A 130 -0.37 -19.40 -12.48
C GLN A 130 -1.86 -19.75 -12.33
N HIS A 131 -2.71 -19.13 -13.13
CA HIS A 131 -4.12 -19.43 -13.23
C HIS A 131 -4.59 -19.22 -14.68
N GLU A 132 -5.19 -20.27 -15.29
CA GLU A 132 -5.67 -20.26 -16.68
C GLU A 132 -4.64 -19.73 -17.69
N GLY A 133 -3.37 -20.15 -17.55
CA GLY A 133 -2.28 -19.75 -18.44
C GLY A 133 -1.66 -18.39 -18.13
N LEU A 134 -2.24 -17.60 -17.23
CA LEU A 134 -1.70 -16.32 -16.82
C LEU A 134 -0.90 -16.46 -15.53
N PHE A 135 0.34 -16.02 -15.54
CA PHE A 135 1.13 -15.85 -14.32
C PHE A 135 0.68 -14.61 -13.56
N TYR A 136 0.81 -14.64 -12.25
CA TYR A 136 0.47 -13.47 -11.40
C TYR A 136 1.44 -13.30 -10.23
N SER A 137 1.57 -12.05 -9.78
CA SER A 137 2.22 -11.69 -8.52
C SER A 137 1.49 -10.49 -7.92
N LEU A 138 0.73 -10.75 -6.84
CA LEU A 138 -0.26 -9.83 -6.27
C LEU A 138 -0.36 -10.01 -4.75
N GLY A 139 -1.13 -9.13 -4.07
CA GLY A 139 -1.46 -9.28 -2.66
C GLY A 139 -0.37 -8.80 -1.71
N TYR A 140 0.42 -7.81 -2.11
CA TYR A 140 1.57 -7.32 -1.34
C TYR A 140 1.22 -6.68 0.00
N SER A 141 -0.04 -6.32 0.22
CA SER A 141 -0.61 -5.91 1.52
C SER A 141 0.13 -4.77 2.23
N GLY A 142 0.75 -3.87 1.46
CA GLY A 142 1.51 -2.73 1.95
C GLY A 142 3.03 -2.95 2.00
N HIS A 143 3.52 -4.15 1.68
CA HIS A 143 4.94 -4.51 1.63
C HIS A 143 5.50 -4.51 0.19
N GLY A 144 4.84 -3.80 -0.74
CA GLY A 144 5.10 -3.89 -2.17
C GLY A 144 6.51 -3.49 -2.57
N VAL A 145 7.11 -2.46 -1.96
CA VAL A 145 8.42 -1.95 -2.41
C VAL A 145 9.51 -3.04 -2.34
N GLN A 146 9.71 -3.67 -1.18
CA GLN A 146 10.72 -4.72 -1.02
C GLN A 146 10.27 -6.04 -1.67
N MET A 147 8.99 -6.41 -1.48
CA MET A 147 8.50 -7.72 -1.92
C MET A 147 8.31 -7.80 -3.43
N ALA A 148 7.88 -6.73 -4.11
CA ALA A 148 7.74 -6.73 -5.56
C ALA A 148 9.09 -6.84 -6.27
N THR A 149 10.15 -6.24 -5.71
CA THR A 149 11.51 -6.39 -6.25
C THR A 149 11.99 -7.84 -6.13
N TYR A 150 11.79 -8.46 -4.98
CA TYR A 150 12.13 -9.87 -4.77
C TYR A 150 11.31 -10.79 -5.67
N MET A 151 9.98 -10.65 -5.66
CA MET A 151 9.09 -11.48 -6.46
C MET A 151 9.25 -11.28 -7.96
N GLY A 152 9.60 -10.06 -8.41
CA GLY A 152 9.92 -9.80 -9.81
C GLY A 152 11.09 -10.66 -10.29
N ARG A 153 12.13 -10.80 -9.47
CA ARG A 153 13.25 -11.71 -9.75
C ARG A 153 12.79 -13.18 -9.77
N GLN A 154 12.05 -13.60 -8.73
CA GLN A 154 11.60 -15.00 -8.66
C GLN A 154 10.67 -15.37 -9.83
N MET A 155 9.75 -14.49 -10.18
CA MET A 155 8.86 -14.74 -11.31
C MET A 155 9.59 -14.72 -12.66
N ALA A 156 10.67 -13.95 -12.81
CA ALA A 156 11.52 -14.02 -14.00
C ALA A 156 12.17 -15.41 -14.14
N GLU A 157 12.65 -16.00 -13.06
CA GLU A 157 13.18 -17.37 -13.04
C GLU A 157 12.10 -18.40 -13.39
N VAL A 158 10.89 -18.27 -12.82
CA VAL A 158 9.75 -19.13 -13.13
C VAL A 158 9.41 -19.07 -14.63
N LEU A 159 9.32 -17.87 -15.19
CA LEU A 159 9.06 -17.66 -16.63
C LEU A 159 10.18 -18.20 -17.53
N SER A 160 11.40 -18.33 -16.99
CA SER A 160 12.54 -18.96 -17.66
C SER A 160 12.58 -20.49 -17.51
N GLY A 161 11.59 -21.11 -16.85
CA GLY A 161 11.44 -22.55 -16.69
C GLY A 161 11.88 -23.11 -15.33
N ASN A 162 12.32 -22.27 -14.39
CA ASN A 162 12.67 -22.69 -13.03
C ASN A 162 11.45 -22.50 -12.09
N GLU A 163 10.52 -23.45 -12.12
CA GLU A 163 9.28 -23.38 -11.31
C GLU A 163 9.54 -23.34 -9.79
N ASP A 164 10.65 -23.92 -9.33
CA ASP A 164 11.03 -23.99 -7.92
C ASP A 164 11.47 -22.62 -7.36
N ALA A 165 11.72 -21.64 -8.21
CA ALA A 165 12.10 -20.29 -7.80
C ALA A 165 10.97 -19.56 -7.05
N ASN A 166 9.70 -19.94 -7.23
CA ASN A 166 8.58 -19.31 -6.52
C ASN A 166 8.39 -19.91 -5.12
N PRO A 167 8.78 -19.21 -4.04
CA PRO A 167 8.65 -19.72 -2.66
C PRO A 167 7.20 -19.73 -2.15
N TRP A 168 6.26 -19.10 -2.86
CA TRP A 168 4.83 -19.02 -2.53
C TRP A 168 3.93 -19.86 -3.47
N ARG A 169 4.50 -20.70 -4.31
CA ARG A 169 3.72 -21.48 -5.29
C ARG A 169 2.61 -22.34 -4.66
N ASP A 170 2.84 -22.86 -3.46
CA ASP A 170 1.89 -23.70 -2.75
C ASP A 170 0.97 -22.94 -1.79
N LEU A 171 1.12 -21.60 -1.68
CA LEU A 171 0.28 -20.79 -0.83
C LEU A 171 -1.08 -20.52 -1.50
N PRO A 172 -2.20 -21.01 -0.92
CA PRO A 172 -3.50 -20.89 -1.54
C PRO A 172 -3.97 -19.44 -1.57
N PHE A 173 -4.16 -18.88 -2.75
CA PHE A 173 -4.70 -17.53 -2.94
C PHE A 173 -6.23 -17.54 -2.74
N LYS A 174 -6.69 -17.32 -1.51
CA LYS A 174 -8.10 -17.43 -1.12
C LYS A 174 -8.92 -16.24 -1.62
N ARG A 175 -10.11 -16.53 -2.13
CA ARG A 175 -11.09 -15.50 -2.48
C ARG A 175 -11.58 -14.78 -1.22
N ILE A 176 -11.73 -13.44 -1.30
CA ILE A 176 -12.31 -12.64 -0.23
C ILE A 176 -13.83 -12.92 -0.18
N PRO A 177 -14.36 -13.37 0.96
CA PRO A 177 -15.79 -13.65 1.10
C PRO A 177 -16.66 -12.43 0.80
N GLY A 178 -17.73 -12.62 0.02
CA GLY A 178 -18.63 -11.53 -0.36
C GLY A 178 -18.08 -10.52 -1.37
N HIS A 179 -16.82 -10.67 -1.81
CA HIS A 179 -16.25 -9.80 -2.85
C HIS A 179 -16.83 -10.18 -4.22
N VAL A 180 -17.55 -9.24 -4.84
CA VAL A 180 -18.23 -9.45 -6.13
C VAL A 180 -17.74 -8.52 -7.24
N GLY A 181 -16.72 -7.70 -6.97
CA GLY A 181 -16.13 -6.73 -7.90
C GLY A 181 -15.79 -5.42 -7.19
N PRO A 182 -16.67 -4.41 -7.15
CA PRO A 182 -16.43 -3.24 -6.31
C PRO A 182 -16.30 -3.62 -4.84
N PRO A 183 -15.29 -3.08 -4.11
CA PRO A 183 -15.02 -3.45 -2.73
C PRO A 183 -15.95 -2.72 -1.75
N TRP A 184 -17.25 -3.01 -1.80
CA TRP A 184 -18.32 -2.40 -1.01
C TRP A 184 -18.11 -2.52 0.51
N PHE A 185 -17.35 -3.52 0.94
CA PHE A 185 -17.05 -3.80 2.35
C PHE A 185 -15.98 -2.87 2.96
N LEU A 186 -15.23 -2.11 2.15
CA LEU A 186 -14.13 -1.24 2.64
C LEU A 186 -14.56 -0.21 3.70
N PRO A 187 -15.70 0.50 3.57
CA PRO A 187 -16.14 1.43 4.61
C PRO A 187 -16.37 0.75 5.97
N PHE A 188 -16.90 -0.46 5.97
CA PHE A 188 -17.16 -1.24 7.20
C PHE A 188 -15.84 -1.73 7.82
N ALA A 189 -14.92 -2.22 7.00
CA ALA A 189 -13.56 -2.58 7.46
C ALA A 189 -12.84 -1.37 8.05
N GLY A 190 -12.96 -0.19 7.40
CA GLY A 190 -12.40 1.06 7.89
C GLY A 190 -12.97 1.47 9.25
N ALA A 191 -14.29 1.41 9.42
CA ALA A 191 -14.95 1.71 10.69
C ALA A 191 -14.51 0.75 11.81
N TYR A 192 -14.41 -0.54 11.50
CA TYR A 192 -13.94 -1.56 12.44
C TYR A 192 -12.51 -1.28 12.92
N TYR A 193 -11.56 -1.08 12.01
CA TYR A 193 -10.16 -0.82 12.39
C TYR A 193 -9.99 0.53 13.11
N ASN A 194 -10.73 1.56 12.73
CA ASN A 194 -10.74 2.84 13.46
C ASN A 194 -11.25 2.66 14.90
N ALA A 195 -12.28 1.86 15.12
CA ALA A 195 -12.77 1.55 16.46
C ALA A 195 -11.72 0.80 17.28
N MET A 196 -11.08 -0.21 16.68
CA MET A 196 -10.00 -0.97 17.33
C MET A 196 -8.80 -0.09 17.71
N ASP A 197 -8.43 0.88 16.88
CA ASP A 197 -7.31 1.78 17.14
C ASP A 197 -7.61 2.84 18.23
N ARG A 198 -8.90 3.05 18.58
CA ARG A 198 -9.30 3.91 19.70
C ARG A 198 -9.30 3.21 21.06
N ILE A 199 -9.33 1.89 21.07
CA ILE A 199 -9.38 1.06 22.29
C ILE A 199 -7.96 0.68 22.77
N LYS A 200 -6.98 0.79 21.89
CA LYS A 200 -5.55 0.62 22.21
C LYS A 200 -4.95 1.90 22.78
#